data_9097989095505a11ba6356f872d507e5
#
_entry.id   9097989095505a11ba6356f872d507e5
#
_cell.length_a   1.000
_cell.length_b   1.000
_cell.length_c   1.000
_cell.angle_alpha   90.00
_cell.angle_beta   90.00
_cell.angle_gamma   90.00
#
_symmetry.space_group_name_H-M   'P 1'
#
loop_
_entity.id
_entity.type
_entity.pdbx_description
1 polymer ?
#
loop_
_entity_poly.entity_id
_entity_poly.type
_entity_poly.pdbx_seq_one_letter_code
_entity_poly.pdbx_strand_id
1 'polypeptide(L)'
;MLKNKDILDEKDKRLHKISKEVTFPLDEEDKKTINLIIEYLTNSQIEKLAKKYDLRPGMGMAAIQLGIDKRYFVVVHEQEKKETFKNYIIINPKIVSTSEEMIYVEEGEGCLSVNRDVEGIVPRHARVTLEGYDMEGNKIKLRGREELA
;
A
#
# COMPACT_ATOMS: atom_id res chain seq x y z
N MET A 1 -7.08 10.40 -12.61
CA MET A 1 -7.37 9.08 -11.99
C MET A 1 -6.36 8.06 -12.44
N LEU A 2 -5.75 7.34 -11.48
CA LEU A 2 -4.81 6.28 -11.78
C LEU A 2 -5.50 5.06 -12.41
N LYS A 3 -4.79 4.39 -13.30
CA LYS A 3 -5.20 3.16 -13.99
C LYS A 3 -4.14 2.08 -13.81
N ASN A 4 -4.50 0.83 -14.14
CA ASN A 4 -3.55 -0.29 -14.05
C ASN A 4 -2.24 -0.02 -14.80
N LYS A 5 -2.30 0.67 -15.94
CA LYS A 5 -1.12 1.00 -16.77
C LYS A 5 -0.12 1.94 -16.08
N ASP A 6 -0.57 2.66 -15.06
CA ASP A 6 0.29 3.60 -14.32
C ASP A 6 1.13 2.89 -13.26
N ILE A 7 0.80 1.63 -12.96
CA ILE A 7 1.48 0.81 -11.96
C ILE A 7 2.59 0.01 -12.63
N LEU A 8 3.81 0.13 -12.12
CA LEU A 8 4.97 -0.57 -12.67
C LEU A 8 4.84 -2.09 -12.49
N ASP A 9 5.25 -2.83 -13.53
CA ASP A 9 5.33 -4.28 -13.49
C ASP A 9 6.59 -4.75 -12.75
N GLU A 10 6.54 -5.97 -12.19
CA GLU A 10 7.63 -6.57 -11.41
C GLU A 10 9.00 -6.57 -12.12
N LYS A 11 8.99 -6.54 -13.45
CA LYS A 11 10.20 -6.53 -14.27
C LYS A 11 10.87 -5.15 -14.32
N ASP A 12 10.18 -4.10 -13.89
CA ASP A 12 10.75 -2.76 -13.89
C ASP A 12 11.80 -2.64 -12.79
N LYS A 13 13.01 -2.27 -13.20
CA LYS A 13 14.16 -2.17 -12.28
C LYS A 13 13.96 -1.16 -11.15
N ARG A 14 13.11 -0.15 -11.36
CA ARG A 14 12.82 0.87 -10.34
C ARG A 14 12.21 0.27 -9.08
N LEU A 15 11.46 -0.83 -9.19
CA LEU A 15 10.84 -1.50 -8.05
C LEU A 15 11.85 -2.13 -7.09
N HIS A 16 13.08 -2.32 -7.52
CA HIS A 16 14.13 -2.98 -6.73
C HIS A 16 15.09 -1.99 -6.06
N LYS A 17 14.81 -0.70 -6.16
CA LYS A 17 15.60 0.34 -5.50
C LYS A 17 15.14 0.56 -4.06
N ILE A 18 16.06 0.97 -3.21
CA ILE A 18 15.73 1.50 -1.89
C ILE A 18 15.24 2.93 -2.08
N SER A 19 13.98 3.17 -1.73
CA SER A 19 13.36 4.48 -1.89
C SER A 19 13.97 5.53 -0.96
N LYS A 20 14.10 6.75 -1.47
CA LYS A 20 14.67 7.87 -0.72
C LYS A 20 13.71 8.38 0.35
N GLU A 21 14.26 8.87 1.44
CA GLU A 21 13.48 9.56 2.46
C GLU A 21 12.76 10.79 1.88
N VAL A 22 11.55 11.00 2.38
CA VAL A 22 10.76 12.18 2.05
C VAL A 22 11.12 13.29 3.02
N THR A 23 11.29 14.51 2.52
CA THR A 23 11.51 15.71 3.32
C THR A 23 10.19 16.43 3.58
N PHE A 24 10.10 17.13 4.69
CA PHE A 24 8.93 17.92 5.08
C PHE A 24 9.22 19.42 4.98
N PRO A 25 8.21 20.24 4.66
CA PRO A 25 6.81 19.87 4.38
C PRO A 25 6.67 19.12 3.05
N LEU A 26 5.62 18.30 2.93
CA LEU A 26 5.30 17.63 1.67
C LEU A 26 5.00 18.66 0.58
N ASP A 27 5.49 18.39 -0.63
CA ASP A 27 5.12 19.21 -1.77
C ASP A 27 3.68 18.89 -2.24
N GLU A 28 3.12 19.78 -3.05
CA GLU A 28 1.75 19.63 -3.53
C GLU A 28 1.59 18.42 -4.46
N GLU A 29 2.64 18.06 -5.18
CA GLU A 29 2.63 16.89 -6.06
C GLU A 29 2.51 15.59 -5.27
N ASP A 30 3.23 15.46 -4.16
CA ASP A 30 3.13 14.29 -3.28
C ASP A 30 1.74 14.18 -2.67
N LYS A 31 1.16 15.28 -2.21
CA LYS A 31 -0.20 15.31 -1.68
C LYS A 31 -1.22 14.86 -2.72
N LYS A 32 -1.08 15.34 -3.94
CA LYS A 32 -1.93 14.96 -5.07
C LYS A 32 -1.79 13.47 -5.38
N THR A 33 -0.58 12.96 -5.42
CA THR A 33 -0.30 11.55 -5.68
C THR A 33 -0.92 10.65 -4.62
N ILE A 34 -0.77 11.01 -3.34
CA ILE A 34 -1.38 10.26 -2.23
C ILE A 34 -2.89 10.17 -2.39
N ASN A 35 -3.54 11.28 -2.73
CA ASN A 35 -4.98 11.30 -2.97
C ASN A 35 -5.40 10.44 -4.18
N LEU A 36 -4.59 10.42 -5.24
CA LEU A 36 -4.82 9.55 -6.39
C LEU A 36 -4.69 8.07 -6.04
N ILE A 37 -3.74 7.73 -5.18
CA ILE A 37 -3.58 6.35 -4.69
C ILE A 37 -4.80 5.93 -3.85
N ILE A 38 -5.26 6.79 -2.95
CA ILE A 38 -6.44 6.53 -2.12
C ILE A 38 -7.66 6.31 -3.02
N GLU A 39 -7.85 7.15 -4.02
CA GLU A 39 -8.94 7.01 -4.99
C GLU A 39 -8.88 5.66 -5.72
N TYR A 40 -7.70 5.31 -6.25
CA TYR A 40 -7.51 4.02 -6.95
C TYR A 40 -7.85 2.85 -6.03
N LEU A 41 -7.24 2.80 -4.84
CA LEU A 41 -7.42 1.68 -3.91
C LEU A 41 -8.87 1.55 -3.45
N THR A 42 -9.52 2.67 -3.14
CA THR A 42 -10.93 2.69 -2.74
C THR A 42 -11.82 2.15 -3.86
N ASN A 43 -11.69 2.72 -5.07
CA ASN A 43 -12.50 2.32 -6.21
C ASN A 43 -12.26 0.85 -6.60
N SER A 44 -11.03 0.38 -6.47
CA SER A 44 -10.68 -1.00 -6.80
C SER A 44 -11.33 -2.04 -5.89
N GLN A 45 -11.71 -1.64 -4.68
CA GLN A 45 -12.35 -2.51 -3.69
C GLN A 45 -13.88 -2.45 -3.72
N ILE A 46 -14.45 -1.58 -4.54
CA ILE A 46 -15.89 -1.48 -4.76
C ILE A 46 -16.19 -2.13 -6.11
N GLU A 47 -16.82 -3.31 -6.11
CA GLU A 47 -17.01 -4.14 -7.30
C GLU A 47 -17.53 -3.36 -8.52
N LYS A 48 -18.57 -2.57 -8.33
CA LYS A 48 -19.17 -1.74 -9.37
C LYS A 48 -18.17 -0.77 -10.01
N LEU A 49 -17.35 -0.11 -9.17
CA LEU A 49 -16.38 0.87 -9.62
C LEU A 49 -15.14 0.20 -10.22
N ALA A 50 -14.72 -0.95 -9.65
CA ALA A 50 -13.62 -1.72 -10.18
C ALA A 50 -13.92 -2.20 -11.61
N LYS A 51 -15.15 -2.68 -11.86
CA LYS A 51 -15.60 -3.05 -13.19
C LYS A 51 -15.71 -1.85 -14.13
N LYS A 52 -16.32 -0.77 -13.66
CA LYS A 52 -16.51 0.46 -14.46
C LYS A 52 -15.20 1.04 -14.97
N TYR A 53 -14.17 1.04 -14.14
CA TYR A 53 -12.87 1.64 -14.46
C TYR A 53 -11.80 0.62 -14.81
N ASP A 54 -12.15 -0.67 -14.87
CA ASP A 54 -11.24 -1.79 -15.14
C ASP A 54 -10.02 -1.76 -14.22
N LEU A 55 -10.28 -1.77 -12.91
CA LEU A 55 -9.23 -1.73 -11.89
C LEU A 55 -9.02 -3.10 -11.26
N ARG A 56 -7.76 -3.45 -11.03
CA ARG A 56 -7.41 -4.63 -10.23
C ARG A 56 -7.54 -4.30 -8.76
N PRO A 57 -8.26 -5.12 -7.97
CA PRO A 57 -8.41 -4.87 -6.54
C PRO A 57 -7.06 -4.86 -5.81
N GLY A 58 -6.88 -3.86 -4.96
CA GLY A 58 -5.70 -3.74 -4.11
C GLY A 58 -6.01 -3.00 -2.83
N MET A 59 -5.33 -3.40 -1.75
CA MET A 59 -5.47 -2.78 -0.44
C MET A 59 -4.38 -1.75 -0.16
N GLY A 60 -3.21 -1.90 -0.76
CA GLY A 60 -2.07 -1.02 -0.52
C GLY A 60 -1.23 -0.74 -1.76
N MET A 61 -0.55 0.38 -1.75
CA MET A 61 0.36 0.78 -2.81
C MET A 61 1.48 1.67 -2.27
N ALA A 62 2.71 1.36 -2.65
CA ALA A 62 3.87 2.19 -2.35
C ALA A 62 4.15 3.16 -3.51
N ALA A 63 4.75 4.31 -3.20
CA ALA A 63 5.10 5.33 -4.20
C ALA A 63 5.95 4.78 -5.34
N ILE A 64 6.87 3.89 -5.04
CA ILE A 64 7.76 3.30 -6.06
C ILE A 64 6.99 2.48 -7.09
N GLN A 65 5.82 1.94 -6.77
CA GLN A 65 4.97 1.23 -7.73
C GLN A 65 4.43 2.16 -8.83
N LEU A 66 4.49 3.47 -8.61
CA LEU A 66 4.19 4.50 -9.62
C LEU A 66 5.45 5.13 -10.22
N GLY A 67 6.63 4.59 -9.92
CA GLY A 67 7.91 5.12 -10.38
C GLY A 67 8.40 6.33 -9.59
N ILE A 68 7.81 6.61 -8.43
CA ILE A 68 8.19 7.73 -7.58
C ILE A 68 9.19 7.23 -6.54
N ASP A 69 10.42 7.73 -6.61
CA ASP A 69 11.52 7.31 -5.72
C ASP A 69 11.43 8.06 -4.37
N LYS A 70 10.37 7.77 -3.63
CA LYS A 70 10.10 8.34 -2.31
C LYS A 70 9.55 7.25 -1.40
N ARG A 71 9.98 7.26 -0.13
CA ARG A 71 9.64 6.24 0.84
C ARG A 71 8.32 6.57 1.53
N TYR A 72 7.20 6.21 0.90
CA TYR A 72 5.88 6.22 1.52
C TYR A 72 4.98 5.16 0.89
N PHE A 73 3.98 4.75 1.63
CA PHE A 73 2.93 3.89 1.10
C PHE A 73 1.57 4.27 1.70
N VAL A 74 0.55 3.79 1.04
CA VAL A 74 -0.85 4.04 1.42
C VAL A 74 -1.57 2.71 1.49
N VAL A 75 -2.38 2.53 2.54
CA VAL A 75 -3.29 1.39 2.68
C VAL A 75 -4.70 1.92 2.82
N VAL A 76 -5.63 1.31 2.11
CA VAL A 76 -7.07 1.56 2.23
C VAL A 76 -7.71 0.26 2.66
N HIS A 77 -8.15 0.21 3.90
CA HIS A 77 -8.66 -1.00 4.54
C HIS A 77 -10.18 -0.93 4.72
N GLU A 78 -10.90 -1.87 4.10
CA GLU A 78 -12.34 -1.98 4.28
C GLU A 78 -12.65 -2.44 5.69
N GLN A 79 -13.57 -1.72 6.34
CA GLN A 79 -13.99 -1.99 7.70
C GLN A 79 -15.10 -3.04 7.73
N GLU A 80 -15.57 -3.41 8.92
CA GLU A 80 -16.66 -4.40 9.07
C GLU A 80 -17.92 -4.01 8.30
N LYS A 81 -18.28 -2.73 8.33
CA LYS A 81 -19.36 -2.21 7.50
C LYS A 81 -18.88 -2.11 6.07
N LYS A 82 -19.54 -2.83 5.17
CA LYS A 82 -19.22 -2.88 3.75
C LYS A 82 -19.16 -1.48 3.12
N GLU A 83 -18.17 -1.26 2.26
CA GLU A 83 -17.91 0.00 1.57
C GLU A 83 -17.59 1.18 2.51
N THR A 84 -17.12 0.89 3.73
CA THR A 84 -16.51 1.89 4.61
C THR A 84 -15.03 1.58 4.74
N PHE A 85 -14.18 2.59 4.58
CA PHE A 85 -12.73 2.42 4.48
C PHE A 85 -11.99 3.28 5.50
N LYS A 86 -10.88 2.74 5.99
CA LYS A 86 -9.92 3.50 6.78
C LYS A 86 -8.62 3.61 5.97
N ASN A 87 -8.11 4.83 5.89
CA ASN A 87 -6.88 5.12 5.15
C ASN A 87 -5.69 5.21 6.09
N TYR A 88 -4.59 4.58 5.71
CA TYR A 88 -3.32 4.69 6.41
C TYR A 88 -2.30 5.26 5.44
N ILE A 89 -1.75 6.40 5.77
CA ILE A 89 -0.71 7.07 4.98
C ILE A 89 0.54 7.09 5.84
N ILE A 90 1.57 6.38 5.42
CA ILE A 90 2.78 6.23 6.21
C ILE A 90 3.98 6.71 5.40
N ILE A 91 4.61 7.78 5.87
CA ILE A 91 5.75 8.41 5.22
C ILE A 91 7.01 8.10 6.03
N ASN A 92 8.08 7.72 5.35
CA ASN A 92 9.34 7.28 5.96
C ASN A 92 9.14 6.15 6.98
N PRO A 93 8.45 5.06 6.58
CA PRO A 93 8.16 3.98 7.51
C PRO A 93 9.41 3.21 7.96
N LYS A 94 9.36 2.72 9.20
CA LYS A 94 10.36 1.82 9.75
C LYS A 94 9.67 0.77 10.61
N ILE A 95 9.93 -0.50 10.35
CA ILE A 95 9.46 -1.59 11.20
C ILE A 95 10.31 -1.59 12.47
N VAL A 96 9.67 -1.43 13.64
CA VAL A 96 10.36 -1.35 14.93
C VAL A 96 10.19 -2.59 15.77
N SER A 97 9.14 -3.38 15.57
CA SER A 97 9.00 -4.70 16.20
C SER A 97 8.11 -5.60 15.38
N THR A 98 8.33 -6.90 15.53
CA THR A 98 7.53 -7.95 14.89
C THR A 98 7.26 -9.06 15.88
N SER A 99 6.14 -9.77 15.75
CA SER A 99 5.85 -10.96 16.52
C SER A 99 6.71 -12.14 16.04
N GLU A 100 6.96 -13.11 16.93
CA GLU A 100 7.56 -14.38 16.53
C GLU A 100 6.54 -15.25 15.77
N GLU A 101 5.27 -15.17 16.18
CA GLU A 101 4.18 -15.87 15.50
C GLU A 101 4.05 -15.40 14.05
N MET A 102 3.91 -16.36 13.15
CA MET A 102 3.73 -16.12 11.71
C MET A 102 2.33 -16.54 11.27
N ILE A 103 1.82 -15.86 10.28
CA ILE A 103 0.54 -16.15 9.64
C ILE A 103 0.70 -16.13 8.12
N TYR A 104 -0.27 -16.69 7.43
CA TYR A 104 -0.37 -16.58 5.98
C TYR A 104 -1.83 -16.61 5.55
N VAL A 105 -2.09 -16.06 4.38
CA VAL A 105 -3.41 -16.13 3.72
C VAL A 105 -3.46 -17.43 2.92
N GLU A 106 -4.41 -18.30 3.23
CA GLU A 106 -4.51 -19.63 2.61
C GLU A 106 -4.68 -19.57 1.09
N GLU A 107 -5.48 -18.61 0.61
CA GLU A 107 -5.70 -18.37 -0.82
C GLU A 107 -4.51 -17.69 -1.51
N GLY A 108 -3.48 -17.33 -0.76
CA GLY A 108 -2.33 -16.59 -1.26
C GLY A 108 -2.53 -15.08 -1.25
N GLU A 109 -1.52 -14.37 -1.72
CA GLU A 109 -1.52 -12.91 -1.80
C GLU A 109 -1.30 -12.46 -3.25
N GLY A 110 -1.88 -11.33 -3.60
CA GLY A 110 -1.67 -10.65 -4.86
C GLY A 110 -0.86 -9.37 -4.71
N CYS A 111 -0.28 -8.92 -5.79
CA CYS A 111 0.42 -7.64 -5.86
C CYS A 111 0.04 -6.92 -7.15
N LEU A 112 -0.25 -5.64 -7.06
CA LEU A 112 -0.63 -4.82 -8.22
C LEU A 112 0.49 -4.72 -9.27
N SER A 113 1.73 -4.94 -8.88
CA SER A 113 2.89 -4.95 -9.78
C SER A 113 3.19 -6.34 -10.36
N VAL A 114 2.48 -7.38 -9.92
CA VAL A 114 2.68 -8.76 -10.41
C VAL A 114 1.45 -9.17 -11.21
N ASN A 115 1.62 -9.29 -12.54
CA ASN A 115 0.54 -9.56 -13.48
C ASN A 115 0.48 -11.03 -13.93
N ARG A 116 0.92 -11.94 -13.06
CA ARG A 116 0.92 -13.39 -13.32
C ARG A 116 0.57 -14.16 -12.05
N ASP A 117 0.06 -15.35 -12.23
CA ASP A 117 -0.20 -16.22 -11.08
C ASP A 117 1.12 -16.84 -10.59
N VAL A 118 1.30 -16.81 -9.28
CA VAL A 118 2.44 -17.41 -8.61
C VAL A 118 1.91 -18.33 -7.52
N GLU A 119 2.27 -19.61 -7.59
CA GLU A 119 1.87 -20.58 -6.58
C GLU A 119 2.65 -20.38 -5.29
N GLY A 120 1.99 -20.62 -4.16
CA GLY A 120 2.61 -20.59 -2.85
C GLY A 120 1.89 -19.70 -1.86
N ILE A 121 2.46 -19.67 -0.68
CA ILE A 121 1.99 -18.82 0.42
C ILE A 121 3.07 -17.80 0.77
N VAL A 122 2.65 -16.70 1.35
CA VAL A 122 3.56 -15.67 1.86
C VAL A 122 3.48 -15.65 3.39
N PRO A 123 4.47 -16.18 4.11
CA PRO A 123 4.47 -16.11 5.57
C PRO A 123 4.74 -14.68 6.01
N ARG A 124 3.93 -14.21 6.95
CA ARG A 124 4.00 -12.86 7.52
C ARG A 124 4.10 -12.94 9.04
N HIS A 125 4.73 -11.96 9.65
CA HIS A 125 4.60 -11.80 11.10
C HIS A 125 3.15 -11.50 11.43
N ALA A 126 2.60 -12.19 12.44
CA ALA A 126 1.19 -12.03 12.83
C ALA A 126 0.88 -10.60 13.32
N ARG A 127 1.86 -9.94 13.92
CA ARG A 127 1.76 -8.56 14.42
C ARG A 127 3.03 -7.81 14.08
N VAL A 128 2.84 -6.59 13.63
CA VAL A 128 3.94 -5.70 13.24
C VAL A 128 3.71 -4.33 13.86
N THR A 129 4.75 -3.72 14.40
CA THR A 129 4.72 -2.33 14.84
C THR A 129 5.66 -1.53 13.94
N LEU A 130 5.16 -0.44 13.40
CA LEU A 130 5.98 0.47 12.61
C LEU A 130 5.86 1.91 13.09
N GLU A 131 6.89 2.67 12.83
CA GLU A 131 6.92 4.11 13.03
C GLU A 131 7.09 4.79 11.69
N GLY A 132 6.59 6.02 11.59
CA GLY A 132 6.71 6.84 10.40
C GLY A 132 6.15 8.21 10.68
N TYR A 133 5.71 8.89 9.62
CA TYR A 133 5.17 10.24 9.70
C TYR A 133 3.88 10.34 8.92
N ASP A 134 2.97 11.21 9.38
CA ASP A 134 1.77 11.57 8.64
C ASP A 134 2.09 12.64 7.58
N MET A 135 1.07 13.12 6.87
CA MET A 135 1.26 14.11 5.82
C MET A 135 1.70 15.49 6.33
N GLU A 136 1.47 15.77 7.60
CA GLU A 136 1.86 17.02 8.25
C GLU A 136 3.27 16.95 8.86
N GLY A 137 3.93 15.79 8.77
CA GLY A 137 5.26 15.59 9.34
C GLY A 137 5.26 15.21 10.81
N ASN A 138 4.10 14.85 11.37
CA ASN A 138 4.00 14.40 12.76
C ASN A 138 4.37 12.92 12.84
N LYS A 139 5.17 12.55 13.83
CA LYS A 139 5.56 11.16 14.05
C LYS A 139 4.35 10.34 14.49
N ILE A 140 4.19 9.18 13.85
CA ILE A 140 3.12 8.22 14.15
C ILE A 140 3.71 6.85 14.45
N LYS A 141 2.96 6.07 15.23
CA LYS A 141 3.27 4.68 15.53
C LYS A 141 2.01 3.85 15.24
N LEU A 142 2.15 2.82 14.43
CA LEU A 142 1.06 1.96 14.02
C LEU A 142 1.35 0.51 14.36
N ARG A 143 0.31 -0.20 14.80
CA ARG A 143 0.35 -1.63 15.05
C ARG A 143 -0.61 -2.32 14.10
N GLY A 144 -0.08 -3.20 13.27
CA GLY A 144 -0.86 -4.02 12.37
C GLY A 144 -0.90 -5.46 12.82
N ARG A 145 -2.04 -6.10 12.62
CA ARG A 145 -2.24 -7.53 12.82
C ARG A 145 -3.11 -8.08 11.72
N GLU A 146 -3.08 -9.41 11.55
CA GLU A 146 -3.82 -10.08 10.50
C GLU A 146 -3.41 -9.53 9.11
N GLU A 147 -4.38 -9.16 8.28
CA GLU A 147 -4.09 -8.66 6.92
C GLU A 147 -3.37 -7.31 6.87
N LEU A 148 -3.36 -6.55 7.96
CA LEU A 148 -2.59 -5.30 8.05
C LEU A 148 -1.13 -5.53 8.43
N ALA A 149 -0.78 -6.69 8.94
CA ALA A 149 0.59 -7.05 9.24
C ALA A 149 1.29 -7.59 7.99
#